data_6e241dcd60d732a6b5d8afaff4934c3c
#
_entry.id   6e241dcd60d732a6b5d8afaff4934c3c
#
_cell.length_a   1.000
_cell.length_b   1.000
_cell.length_c   1.000
_cell.angle_alpha   90.00
_cell.angle_beta   90.00
_cell.angle_gamma   90.00
#
_symmetry.space_group_name_H-M   'P 1'
#
loop_
_entity.id
_entity.type
_entity.pdbx_description
1 polymer ?
#
loop_
_entity_poly.entity_id
_entity_poly.type
_entity_poly.pdbx_seq_one_letter_code
_entity_poly.pdbx_strand_id
1 'polypeptide(L)'
;MIQIRIPLFLGVFLVMTAGCAPPSNREQLVQEVLRADPEFSQVMDRHRELANRIKTFEQELALKRKTVDESIAQLRRDLASATATVRAKTQELKKRMEPDRQRLELDVSLANEELRSKQVQRASVGRSVVQLKKSLKSQAVPLTPQEREHQQAQVDELLNDAARLDQELAGLKAHVRLLRVKLLLIKL
;
A
#
# COMPACT_ATOMS: atom_id res chain seq x y z
N MET A 1 31.19 5.11 7.68
CA MET A 1 32.54 4.76 7.21
C MET A 1 32.99 3.53 7.97
N ILE A 2 32.79 2.35 7.40
CA ILE A 2 33.23 1.09 7.95
C ILE A 2 34.13 0.46 6.88
N GLN A 3 35.45 0.52 7.12
CA GLN A 3 36.44 -0.13 6.27
C GLN A 3 36.52 -1.60 6.65
N ILE A 4 36.06 -2.47 5.77
CA ILE A 4 36.24 -3.92 5.86
C ILE A 4 37.58 -4.23 5.18
N ARG A 5 38.60 -4.51 5.98
CA ARG A 5 39.88 -5.07 5.54
C ARG A 5 39.70 -6.56 5.26
N ILE A 6 39.80 -6.93 3.98
CA ILE A 6 39.82 -8.33 3.53
C ILE A 6 41.33 -8.76 3.55
N PRO A 7 41.70 -9.81 4.29
CA PRO A 7 43.06 -10.35 4.23
C PRO A 7 43.20 -11.17 2.95
N LEU A 8 44.21 -10.81 2.20
CA LEU A 8 44.71 -11.47 0.99
C LEU A 8 45.40 -12.78 1.42
N PHE A 9 44.67 -13.91 1.41
CA PHE A 9 45.30 -15.23 1.54
C PHE A 9 45.62 -15.75 0.13
N LEU A 10 46.84 -15.48 -0.31
CA LEU A 10 47.42 -16.04 -1.50
C LEU A 10 47.93 -17.45 -1.16
N GLY A 11 47.02 -18.44 -1.19
CA GLY A 11 47.34 -19.86 -1.09
C GLY A 11 47.72 -20.41 -2.45
N VAL A 12 49.00 -20.53 -2.71
CA VAL A 12 49.54 -21.25 -3.87
C VAL A 12 49.15 -22.72 -3.73
N PHE A 13 48.06 -23.13 -4.39
CA PHE A 13 47.68 -24.54 -4.56
C PHE A 13 48.36 -25.05 -5.84
N LEU A 14 49.61 -25.53 -5.67
CA LEU A 14 50.31 -26.27 -6.71
C LEU A 14 49.68 -27.68 -6.82
N VAL A 15 48.59 -27.79 -7.57
CA VAL A 15 47.99 -29.08 -7.91
C VAL A 15 48.91 -29.71 -8.96
N MET A 16 49.70 -30.68 -8.52
CA MET A 16 50.34 -31.62 -9.42
C MET A 16 49.26 -32.42 -10.16
N THR A 17 48.83 -31.93 -11.31
CA THR A 17 48.06 -32.72 -12.27
C THR A 17 49.03 -33.79 -12.82
N ALA A 18 49.08 -34.93 -12.14
CA ALA A 18 49.58 -36.12 -12.74
C ALA A 18 48.70 -36.40 -13.96
N GLY A 19 49.16 -35.99 -15.13
CA GLY A 19 48.48 -36.20 -16.39
C GLY A 19 48.37 -37.70 -16.62
N CYS A 20 47.19 -38.28 -16.40
CA CYS A 20 46.84 -39.54 -17.07
C CYS A 20 46.73 -39.20 -18.55
N ALA A 21 47.83 -39.29 -19.27
CA ALA A 21 47.80 -39.32 -20.72
C ALA A 21 46.85 -40.46 -21.14
N PRO A 22 45.79 -40.18 -21.92
CA PRO A 22 44.92 -41.22 -22.40
C PRO A 22 45.81 -42.22 -23.18
N PRO A 23 45.66 -43.53 -22.94
CA PRO A 23 46.49 -44.49 -23.64
C PRO A 23 46.28 -44.25 -25.15
N SER A 24 47.33 -43.92 -25.84
CA SER A 24 47.39 -43.79 -27.31
C SER A 24 47.02 -45.11 -28.06
N ASN A 25 46.62 -46.13 -27.29
CA ASN A 25 46.31 -47.49 -27.73
C ASN A 25 44.83 -47.88 -27.63
N ARG A 26 43.89 -46.93 -27.38
CA ARG A 26 42.46 -47.30 -27.25
C ARG A 26 41.95 -47.99 -28.50
N GLU A 27 42.35 -47.51 -29.64
CA GLU A 27 41.95 -48.14 -30.91
C GLU A 27 42.58 -49.53 -31.12
N GLN A 28 43.85 -49.67 -30.70
CA GLN A 28 44.54 -50.96 -30.76
C GLN A 28 43.92 -51.97 -29.79
N LEU A 29 43.61 -51.57 -28.57
CA LEU A 29 42.90 -52.39 -27.59
C LEU A 29 41.49 -52.82 -28.09
N VAL A 30 40.75 -51.90 -28.70
CA VAL A 30 39.45 -52.25 -29.31
C VAL A 30 39.62 -53.29 -30.45
N GLN A 31 40.67 -53.13 -31.30
CA GLN A 31 40.92 -54.08 -32.37
C GLN A 31 41.36 -55.43 -31.81
N GLU A 32 42.16 -55.49 -30.77
CA GLU A 32 42.58 -56.72 -30.11
C GLU A 32 41.40 -57.44 -29.47
N VAL A 33 40.51 -56.75 -28.79
CA VAL A 33 39.28 -57.31 -28.21
C VAL A 33 38.35 -57.88 -29.31
N LEU A 34 38.17 -57.13 -30.40
CA LEU A 34 37.33 -57.56 -31.51
C LEU A 34 37.89 -58.78 -32.29
N ARG A 35 39.23 -58.95 -32.27
CA ARG A 35 39.86 -60.19 -32.82
C ARG A 35 39.63 -61.41 -31.91
N ALA A 36 39.66 -61.18 -30.57
CA ALA A 36 39.46 -62.22 -29.60
C ALA A 36 37.98 -62.62 -29.42
N ASP A 37 37.10 -61.65 -29.51
CA ASP A 37 35.64 -61.81 -29.38
C ASP A 37 34.89 -60.96 -30.44
N PRO A 38 34.57 -61.56 -31.59
CA PRO A 38 33.85 -60.84 -32.66
C PRO A 38 32.43 -60.39 -32.24
N GLU A 39 31.78 -61.09 -31.30
CA GLU A 39 30.42 -60.73 -30.83
C GLU A 39 30.43 -59.44 -30.02
N PHE A 40 31.59 -59.03 -29.47
CA PHE A 40 31.76 -57.78 -28.73
C PHE A 40 31.50 -56.54 -29.63
N SER A 41 31.60 -56.68 -30.95
CA SER A 41 31.23 -55.60 -31.87
C SER A 41 29.80 -55.12 -31.67
N GLN A 42 28.85 -56.03 -31.44
CA GLN A 42 27.44 -55.70 -31.20
C GLN A 42 27.26 -54.94 -29.90
N VAL A 43 28.04 -55.24 -28.86
CA VAL A 43 28.04 -54.53 -27.59
C VAL A 43 28.54 -53.09 -27.79
N MET A 44 29.62 -52.94 -28.55
CA MET A 44 30.18 -51.62 -28.89
C MET A 44 29.18 -50.75 -29.69
N ASP A 45 28.50 -51.34 -30.65
CA ASP A 45 27.53 -50.63 -31.47
C ASP A 45 26.30 -50.22 -30.61
N ARG A 46 25.80 -51.09 -29.75
CA ARG A 46 24.74 -50.70 -28.77
C ARG A 46 25.21 -49.59 -27.84
N HIS A 47 26.46 -49.66 -27.37
CA HIS A 47 27.00 -48.62 -26.51
C HIS A 47 27.10 -47.27 -27.25
N ARG A 48 27.53 -47.28 -28.53
CA ARG A 48 27.55 -46.06 -29.36
C ARG A 48 26.14 -45.52 -29.60
N GLU A 49 25.17 -46.39 -29.87
CA GLU A 49 23.78 -45.98 -30.05
C GLU A 49 23.23 -45.36 -28.77
N LEU A 50 23.44 -45.97 -27.60
CA LEU A 50 23.05 -45.41 -26.31
C LEU A 50 23.74 -44.05 -26.02
N ALA A 51 25.03 -43.94 -26.27
CA ALA A 51 25.75 -42.69 -26.11
C ALA A 51 25.19 -41.57 -27.01
N ASN A 52 24.86 -41.89 -28.25
CA ASN A 52 24.23 -40.96 -29.18
C ASN A 52 22.81 -40.56 -28.69
N ARG A 53 22.00 -41.51 -28.22
CA ARG A 53 20.66 -41.19 -27.64
C ARG A 53 20.78 -40.28 -26.40
N ILE A 54 21.71 -40.55 -25.49
CA ILE A 54 21.97 -39.72 -24.33
C ILE A 54 22.32 -38.30 -24.77
N LYS A 55 23.26 -38.16 -25.72
CA LYS A 55 23.64 -36.85 -26.27
C LYS A 55 22.46 -36.10 -26.89
N THR A 56 21.57 -36.81 -27.61
CA THR A 56 20.37 -36.21 -28.20
C THR A 56 19.43 -35.73 -27.10
N PHE A 57 19.18 -36.54 -26.04
CA PHE A 57 18.34 -36.14 -24.91
C PHE A 57 18.93 -34.95 -24.13
N GLU A 58 20.23 -34.90 -23.94
CA GLU A 58 20.90 -33.75 -23.32
C GLU A 58 20.74 -32.48 -24.14
N GLN A 59 20.85 -32.58 -25.48
CA GLN A 59 20.59 -31.44 -26.38
C GLN A 59 19.14 -30.99 -26.33
N GLU A 60 18.19 -31.93 -26.36
CA GLU A 60 16.76 -31.62 -26.22
C GLU A 60 16.45 -30.95 -24.87
N LEU A 61 17.04 -31.48 -23.79
CA LEU A 61 16.88 -30.90 -22.46
C LEU A 61 17.44 -29.48 -22.38
N ALA A 62 18.64 -29.24 -22.94
CA ALA A 62 19.25 -27.94 -23.01
C ALA A 62 18.36 -26.93 -23.79
N LEU A 63 17.80 -27.38 -24.91
CA LEU A 63 16.89 -26.56 -25.71
C LEU A 63 15.60 -26.23 -24.95
N LYS A 64 14.99 -27.23 -24.29
CA LYS A 64 13.79 -27.01 -23.46
C LYS A 64 14.07 -26.04 -22.30
N ARG A 65 15.22 -26.20 -21.62
CA ARG A 65 15.63 -25.26 -20.57
C ARG A 65 15.73 -23.82 -21.10
N LYS A 66 16.39 -23.64 -22.24
CA LYS A 66 16.53 -22.34 -22.89
C LYS A 66 15.18 -21.69 -23.21
N THR A 67 14.25 -22.45 -23.79
CA THR A 67 12.89 -21.94 -24.11
C THR A 67 12.10 -21.59 -22.86
N VAL A 68 12.21 -22.36 -21.78
CA VAL A 68 11.58 -22.08 -20.50
C VAL A 68 12.16 -20.79 -19.87
N ASP A 69 13.49 -20.66 -19.87
CA ASP A 69 14.16 -19.48 -19.33
C ASP A 69 13.78 -18.21 -20.11
N GLU A 70 13.71 -18.28 -21.43
CA GLU A 70 13.22 -17.17 -22.27
C GLU A 70 11.77 -16.81 -21.95
N SER A 71 10.90 -17.82 -21.77
CA SER A 71 9.50 -17.61 -21.42
C SER A 71 9.36 -16.98 -20.03
N ILE A 72 10.14 -17.42 -19.04
CA ILE A 72 10.18 -16.83 -17.69
C ILE A 72 10.65 -15.36 -17.77
N ALA A 73 11.69 -15.09 -18.56
CA ALA A 73 12.19 -13.73 -18.74
C ALA A 73 11.14 -12.82 -19.39
N GLN A 74 10.37 -13.33 -20.35
CA GLN A 74 9.28 -12.59 -20.97
C GLN A 74 8.15 -12.31 -19.97
N LEU A 75 7.68 -13.33 -19.27
CA LEU A 75 6.62 -13.17 -18.25
C LEU A 75 7.01 -12.18 -17.15
N ARG A 76 8.26 -12.16 -16.71
CA ARG A 76 8.77 -11.15 -15.76
C ARG A 76 8.71 -9.74 -16.30
N ARG A 77 9.05 -9.53 -17.59
CA ARG A 77 8.93 -8.22 -18.26
C ARG A 77 7.49 -7.77 -18.36
N ASP A 78 6.59 -8.68 -18.74
CA ASP A 78 5.16 -8.38 -18.87
C ASP A 78 4.54 -8.04 -17.51
N LEU A 79 4.89 -8.77 -16.45
CA LEU A 79 4.45 -8.48 -15.10
C LEU A 79 4.97 -7.11 -14.62
N ALA A 80 6.23 -6.79 -14.87
CA ALA A 80 6.80 -5.49 -14.53
C ALA A 80 6.09 -4.34 -15.26
N SER A 81 5.82 -4.51 -16.55
CA SER A 81 5.06 -3.54 -17.36
C SER A 81 3.62 -3.37 -16.86
N ALA A 82 2.93 -4.47 -16.60
CA ALA A 82 1.58 -4.43 -16.04
C ALA A 82 1.54 -3.73 -14.66
N THR A 83 2.50 -4.05 -13.79
CA THR A 83 2.63 -3.42 -12.48
C THR A 83 2.89 -1.91 -12.59
N ALA A 84 3.77 -1.49 -13.49
CA ALA A 84 4.03 -0.08 -13.76
C ALA A 84 2.79 0.64 -14.27
N THR A 85 2.04 0.02 -15.18
CA THR A 85 0.79 0.56 -15.73
C THR A 85 -0.27 0.73 -14.63
N VAL A 86 -0.46 -0.27 -13.77
CA VAL A 86 -1.41 -0.19 -12.64
C VAL A 86 -1.01 0.93 -11.68
N ARG A 87 0.28 1.02 -11.34
CA ARG A 87 0.78 2.10 -10.47
C ARG A 87 0.53 3.49 -11.07
N ALA A 88 0.83 3.67 -12.36
CA ALA A 88 0.60 4.94 -13.06
C ALA A 88 -0.89 5.32 -13.05
N LYS A 89 -1.79 4.39 -13.39
CA LYS A 89 -3.23 4.61 -13.37
C LYS A 89 -3.74 4.93 -11.95
N THR A 90 -3.24 4.22 -10.94
CA THR A 90 -3.62 4.48 -9.54
C THR A 90 -3.17 5.88 -9.09
N GLN A 91 -1.96 6.29 -9.46
CA GLN A 91 -1.49 7.65 -9.15
C GLN A 91 -2.29 8.72 -9.89
N GLU A 92 -2.64 8.48 -11.14
CA GLU A 92 -3.48 9.40 -11.91
C GLU A 92 -4.87 9.56 -11.27
N LEU A 93 -5.52 8.46 -10.88
CA LEU A 93 -6.80 8.50 -10.16
C LEU A 93 -6.68 9.27 -8.85
N LYS A 94 -5.65 9.01 -8.05
CA LYS A 94 -5.40 9.76 -6.81
C LYS A 94 -5.23 11.26 -7.07
N LYS A 95 -4.47 11.64 -8.10
CA LYS A 95 -4.31 13.05 -8.47
C LYS A 95 -5.63 13.70 -8.90
N ARG A 96 -6.48 12.97 -9.61
CA ARG A 96 -7.81 13.47 -10.02
C ARG A 96 -8.76 13.66 -8.83
N MET A 97 -8.66 12.80 -7.82
CA MET A 97 -9.48 12.89 -6.60
C MET A 97 -8.96 13.89 -5.56
N GLU A 98 -7.71 14.31 -5.68
CA GLU A 98 -7.07 15.22 -4.71
C GLU A 98 -7.81 16.56 -4.54
N PRO A 99 -8.26 17.26 -5.61
CA PRO A 99 -9.03 18.50 -5.47
C PRO A 99 -10.35 18.30 -4.72
N ASP A 100 -11.06 17.21 -4.98
CA ASP A 100 -12.32 16.92 -4.30
C ASP A 100 -12.09 16.62 -2.82
N ARG A 101 -11.00 15.93 -2.49
CA ARG A 101 -10.58 15.69 -1.11
C ARG A 101 -10.27 16.99 -0.38
N GLN A 102 -9.46 17.86 -1.00
CA GLN A 102 -9.10 19.15 -0.41
C GLN A 102 -10.33 20.03 -0.20
N ARG A 103 -11.26 20.04 -1.15
CA ARG A 103 -12.51 20.76 -1.01
C ARG A 103 -13.33 20.26 0.17
N LEU A 104 -13.50 18.95 0.31
CA LEU A 104 -14.21 18.36 1.45
C LEU A 104 -13.50 18.62 2.79
N GLU A 105 -12.18 18.60 2.84
CA GLU A 105 -11.41 18.96 4.03
C GLU A 105 -11.65 20.42 4.44
N LEU A 106 -11.70 21.32 3.47
CA LEU A 106 -12.05 22.73 3.69
C LEU A 106 -13.50 22.89 4.18
N ASP A 107 -14.45 22.22 3.53
CA ASP A 107 -15.86 22.27 3.93
C ASP A 107 -16.06 21.74 5.35
N VAL A 108 -15.35 20.67 5.76
CA VAL A 108 -15.36 20.18 7.14
C VAL A 108 -14.79 21.21 8.11
N SER A 109 -13.72 21.89 7.72
CA SER A 109 -13.11 22.95 8.56
C SER A 109 -14.07 24.11 8.77
N LEU A 110 -14.64 24.66 7.71
CA LEU A 110 -15.61 25.75 7.75
C LEU A 110 -16.86 25.39 8.57
N ALA A 111 -17.42 24.21 8.35
CA ALA A 111 -18.58 23.74 9.11
C ALA A 111 -18.27 23.53 10.61
N ASN A 112 -17.04 23.13 10.97
CA ASN A 112 -16.62 23.05 12.37
C ASN A 112 -16.45 24.44 13.01
N GLU A 113 -15.93 25.42 12.26
CA GLU A 113 -15.81 26.80 12.74
C GLU A 113 -17.20 27.43 12.98
N GLU A 114 -18.12 27.24 12.04
CA GLU A 114 -19.49 27.67 12.20
C GLU A 114 -20.17 27.04 13.41
N LEU A 115 -19.98 25.72 13.59
CA LEU A 115 -20.50 24.99 14.75
C LEU A 115 -19.96 25.59 16.06
N ARG A 116 -18.66 25.89 16.14
CA ARG A 116 -18.04 26.53 17.32
C ARG A 116 -18.61 27.92 17.55
N SER A 117 -18.74 28.73 16.53
CA SER A 117 -19.32 30.08 16.60
C SER A 117 -20.74 30.06 17.19
N LYS A 118 -21.60 29.15 16.63
CA LYS A 118 -22.97 28.97 17.13
C LYS A 118 -23.02 28.44 18.57
N GLN A 119 -22.08 27.57 18.97
CA GLN A 119 -21.96 27.11 20.36
C GLN A 119 -21.64 28.27 21.31
N VAL A 120 -20.73 29.18 20.92
CA VAL A 120 -20.39 30.35 21.71
C VAL A 120 -21.59 31.30 21.81
N GLN A 121 -22.32 31.55 20.70
CA GLN A 121 -23.54 32.34 20.70
C GLN A 121 -24.59 31.75 21.65
N ARG A 122 -24.84 30.43 21.54
CA ARG A 122 -25.77 29.74 22.42
C ARG A 122 -25.41 29.83 23.90
N ALA A 123 -24.10 29.69 24.22
CA ALA A 123 -23.61 29.85 25.59
C ALA A 123 -23.76 31.31 26.08
N SER A 124 -23.60 32.31 25.22
CA SER A 124 -23.82 33.73 25.54
C SER A 124 -25.28 33.98 25.88
N VAL A 125 -26.21 33.54 25.01
CA VAL A 125 -27.65 33.66 25.26
C VAL A 125 -28.03 32.98 26.57
N GLY A 126 -27.50 31.76 26.84
CA GLY A 126 -27.76 31.06 28.10
C GLY A 126 -27.31 31.86 29.34
N ARG A 127 -26.13 32.51 29.26
CA ARG A 127 -25.64 33.38 30.36
C ARG A 127 -26.56 34.56 30.56
N SER A 128 -27.02 35.23 29.48
CA SER A 128 -27.93 36.35 29.57
C SER A 128 -29.26 35.97 30.19
N VAL A 129 -29.83 34.82 29.83
CA VAL A 129 -31.05 34.27 30.46
C VAL A 129 -30.87 34.09 31.97
N VAL A 130 -29.73 33.47 32.36
CA VAL A 130 -29.43 33.27 33.80
C VAL A 130 -29.29 34.59 34.54
N GLN A 131 -28.60 35.57 33.96
CA GLN A 131 -28.42 36.88 34.57
C GLN A 131 -29.77 37.62 34.74
N LEU A 132 -30.62 37.65 33.70
CA LEU A 132 -31.94 38.29 33.76
C LEU A 132 -32.84 37.57 34.79
N LYS A 133 -32.87 36.25 34.80
CA LYS A 133 -33.62 35.51 35.81
C LYS A 133 -33.12 35.76 37.23
N LYS A 134 -31.81 35.92 37.40
CA LYS A 134 -31.21 36.29 38.72
C LYS A 134 -31.59 37.70 39.13
N SER A 135 -31.55 38.67 38.23
CA SER A 135 -31.97 40.04 38.51
C SER A 135 -33.44 40.13 38.89
N LEU A 136 -34.32 39.43 38.20
CA LEU A 136 -35.75 39.30 38.53
C LEU A 136 -35.99 38.78 39.95
N LYS A 137 -35.13 37.86 40.47
CA LYS A 137 -35.25 37.28 41.80
C LYS A 137 -34.59 38.08 42.91
N SER A 138 -33.49 38.81 42.64
CA SER A 138 -32.63 39.41 43.64
C SER A 138 -32.83 40.90 43.90
N GLN A 139 -33.82 41.57 43.25
CA GLN A 139 -34.04 42.98 43.43
C GLN A 139 -34.58 43.32 44.81
N ALA A 140 -33.79 44.08 45.55
CA ALA A 140 -34.15 44.62 46.85
C ALA A 140 -35.23 45.73 46.76
N VAL A 141 -35.45 46.27 45.57
CA VAL A 141 -36.50 47.26 45.27
C VAL A 141 -37.56 46.61 44.43
N PRO A 142 -38.84 46.67 44.81
CA PRO A 142 -39.91 46.07 44.01
C PRO A 142 -40.01 46.76 42.67
N LEU A 143 -39.79 45.97 41.58
CA LEU A 143 -40.05 46.39 40.21
C LEU A 143 -41.50 46.83 40.05
N THR A 144 -41.74 47.83 39.23
CA THR A 144 -43.11 48.15 38.79
C THR A 144 -43.68 46.95 37.98
N PRO A 145 -44.98 46.74 37.98
CA PRO A 145 -45.60 45.67 37.19
C PRO A 145 -45.15 45.68 35.71
N GLN A 146 -45.02 46.87 35.10
CA GLN A 146 -44.62 47.04 33.73
C GLN A 146 -43.15 46.65 33.48
N GLU A 147 -42.23 47.02 34.41
CA GLU A 147 -40.81 46.60 34.30
C GLU A 147 -40.63 45.10 34.45
N ARG A 148 -41.41 44.47 35.32
CA ARG A 148 -41.38 42.99 35.48
C ARG A 148 -41.88 42.30 34.23
N GLU A 149 -42.98 42.80 33.64
CA GLU A 149 -43.51 42.26 32.41
C GLU A 149 -42.54 42.40 31.22
N HIS A 150 -41.90 43.56 31.11
CA HIS A 150 -40.88 43.79 30.10
C HIS A 150 -39.66 42.84 30.25
N GLN A 151 -39.13 42.69 31.48
CA GLN A 151 -38.02 41.77 31.72
C GLN A 151 -38.43 40.30 31.47
N GLN A 152 -39.66 39.91 31.80
CA GLN A 152 -40.17 38.57 31.49
C GLN A 152 -40.26 38.33 29.98
N ALA A 153 -40.76 39.30 29.21
CA ALA A 153 -40.80 39.25 27.76
C ALA A 153 -39.39 39.08 27.14
N GLN A 154 -38.38 39.80 27.67
CA GLN A 154 -36.99 39.65 27.26
C GLN A 154 -36.45 38.24 27.56
N VAL A 155 -36.79 37.66 28.71
CA VAL A 155 -36.39 36.27 29.03
C VAL A 155 -37.01 35.28 28.05
N ASP A 156 -38.29 35.46 27.70
CA ASP A 156 -39.01 34.58 26.77
C ASP A 156 -38.47 34.71 25.36
N GLU A 157 -38.08 35.91 24.89
CA GLU A 157 -37.40 36.14 23.63
C GLU A 157 -36.05 35.39 23.56
N LEU A 158 -35.21 35.57 24.61
CA LEU A 158 -33.92 34.86 24.67
C LEU A 158 -34.06 33.35 24.77
N LEU A 159 -35.12 32.82 25.37
CA LEU A 159 -35.40 31.40 25.40
C LEU A 159 -35.78 30.87 24.01
N ASN A 160 -36.57 31.66 23.26
CA ASN A 160 -36.90 31.33 21.85
C ASN A 160 -35.64 31.35 20.96
N ASP A 161 -34.77 32.36 21.14
CA ASP A 161 -33.48 32.40 20.44
C ASP A 161 -32.59 31.21 20.80
N ALA A 162 -32.57 30.85 22.09
CA ALA A 162 -31.85 29.66 22.53
C ALA A 162 -32.37 28.36 21.85
N ALA A 163 -33.68 28.19 21.77
CA ALA A 163 -34.29 27.03 21.10
C ALA A 163 -33.97 27.02 19.60
N ARG A 164 -34.01 28.16 18.93
CA ARG A 164 -33.60 28.28 17.52
C ARG A 164 -32.13 27.89 17.33
N LEU A 165 -31.25 28.41 18.16
CA LEU A 165 -29.83 28.06 18.11
C LEU A 165 -29.58 26.58 18.40
N ASP A 166 -30.34 25.94 19.27
CA ASP A 166 -30.24 24.50 19.54
C ASP A 166 -30.65 23.66 18.31
N GLN A 167 -31.65 24.10 17.52
CA GLN A 167 -32.03 23.47 16.26
C GLN A 167 -30.93 23.64 15.19
N GLU A 168 -30.40 24.87 15.05
CA GLU A 168 -29.29 25.15 14.12
C GLU A 168 -28.04 24.30 14.46
N LEU A 169 -27.70 24.18 15.73
CA LEU A 169 -26.59 23.35 16.22
C LEU A 169 -26.81 21.86 15.92
N ALA A 170 -28.04 21.37 16.06
CA ALA A 170 -28.35 19.98 15.69
C ALA A 170 -28.18 19.74 14.18
N GLY A 171 -28.64 20.66 13.35
CA GLY A 171 -28.43 20.61 11.89
C GLY A 171 -26.96 20.66 11.50
N LEU A 172 -26.18 21.59 12.08
CA LEU A 172 -24.75 21.69 11.82
C LEU A 172 -23.96 20.45 12.26
N LYS A 173 -24.30 19.86 13.40
CA LYS A 173 -23.68 18.59 13.85
C LYS A 173 -23.96 17.46 12.86
N ALA A 174 -25.18 17.35 12.36
CA ALA A 174 -25.55 16.36 11.33
C ALA A 174 -24.78 16.61 10.03
N HIS A 175 -24.66 17.87 9.61
CA HIS A 175 -23.91 18.28 8.42
C HIS A 175 -22.43 17.93 8.52
N VAL A 176 -21.76 18.29 9.62
CA VAL A 176 -20.36 17.94 9.89
C VAL A 176 -20.14 16.44 9.86
N ARG A 177 -21.07 15.67 10.48
CA ARG A 177 -21.01 14.21 10.43
C ARG A 177 -21.08 13.69 9.00
N LEU A 178 -21.98 14.20 8.18
CA LEU A 178 -22.12 13.81 6.77
C LEU A 178 -20.85 14.11 5.97
N LEU A 179 -20.28 15.30 6.12
CA LEU A 179 -19.05 15.70 5.45
C LEU A 179 -17.87 14.79 5.85
N ARG A 180 -17.75 14.43 7.13
CA ARG A 180 -16.72 13.48 7.61
C ARG A 180 -16.91 12.09 7.01
N VAL A 181 -18.14 11.61 6.89
CA VAL A 181 -18.42 10.32 6.23
C VAL A 181 -18.03 10.38 4.76
N LYS A 182 -18.39 11.47 4.04
CA LYS A 182 -17.98 11.65 2.64
C LYS A 182 -16.45 11.65 2.51
N LEU A 183 -15.74 12.34 3.40
CA LEU A 183 -14.28 12.37 3.40
C LEU A 183 -13.66 10.99 3.66
N LEU A 184 -14.26 10.19 4.56
CA LEU A 184 -13.82 8.81 4.81
C LEU A 184 -13.99 7.90 3.59
N LEU A 185 -15.10 8.07 2.85
CA LEU A 185 -15.37 7.27 1.64
C LEU A 185 -14.44 7.59 0.47
N ILE A 186 -13.85 8.79 0.43
CA ILE A 186 -12.88 9.21 -0.60
C ILE A 186 -11.44 8.87 -0.22
N LYS A 187 -11.16 8.60 1.07
CA LYS A 187 -9.85 8.10 1.52
C LYS A 187 -9.70 6.63 1.11
N LEU A 188 -9.27 6.42 -0.13
CA LEU A 188 -8.82 5.12 -0.64
C LEU A 188 -7.32 4.94 -0.44
#